data_e7e8da0a169289d0a5e1fa3e9e149ff4
#
_entry.id   e7e8da0a169289d0a5e1fa3e9e149ff4
#
_cell.length_a   1.000
_cell.length_b   1.000
_cell.length_c   1.000
_cell.angle_alpha   90.00
_cell.angle_beta   90.00
_cell.angle_gamma   90.00
#
_symmetry.space_group_name_H-M   'P 1'
#
loop_
_entity.id
_entity.type
_entity.pdbx_description
1 polymer ?
#
loop_
_entity_poly.entity_id
_entity_poly.type
_entity_poly.pdbx_seq_one_letter_code
_entity_poly.pdbx_strand_id
1 'polypeptide(L)'
;MMNAIFAEELRENWLTIYMDDILVHTTDDIEVHREKVHKILHKLRQHDLYLKLEKCQFEQKKVEFLGVILEKETVQMDPTKTKGIADWKTPQNLKDICTFLGFTGFYRYFVPNYSKIARPLIELTKKSSTVPLGRNATQGIQNT
;
A
#
# COMPACT_ATOMS: atom_id res chain seq x y z
N MET A 1 2.43 0.49 -20.39
CA MET A 1 3.03 1.69 -21.01
C MET A 1 4.05 2.32 -20.10
N MET A 2 3.73 2.84 -18.91
CA MET A 2 4.67 3.47 -17.97
C MET A 2 5.91 2.62 -17.66
N ASN A 3 5.74 1.36 -17.28
CA ASN A 3 6.86 0.47 -16.95
C ASN A 3 7.82 0.20 -18.13
N ALA A 4 7.37 0.34 -19.36
CA ALA A 4 8.23 0.20 -20.53
C ALA A 4 9.08 1.46 -20.75
N ILE A 5 8.50 2.64 -20.53
CA ILE A 5 9.21 3.93 -20.66
C ILE A 5 10.33 4.04 -19.61
N PHE A 6 10.08 3.58 -18.41
CA PHE A 6 10.97 3.70 -17.25
C PHE A 6 11.66 2.38 -16.88
N ALA A 7 11.81 1.43 -17.81
CA ALA A 7 12.35 0.10 -17.54
C ALA A 7 13.79 0.11 -16.98
N GLU A 8 14.59 1.09 -17.36
CA GLU A 8 15.96 1.27 -16.90
C GLU A 8 15.98 1.73 -15.43
N GLU A 9 15.24 2.79 -15.12
CA GLU A 9 15.15 3.39 -13.79
C GLU A 9 14.52 2.44 -12.77
N LEU A 10 13.56 1.63 -13.20
CA LEU A 10 12.96 0.58 -12.38
C LEU A 10 13.98 -0.52 -12.02
N ARG A 11 14.87 -0.88 -12.95
CA ARG A 11 15.94 -1.84 -12.69
C ARG A 11 17.02 -1.31 -11.74
N GLU A 12 17.30 -0.02 -11.79
CA GLU A 12 18.24 0.65 -10.89
C GLU A 12 17.68 0.83 -9.47
N ASN A 13 16.40 0.47 -9.24
CA ASN A 13 15.73 0.43 -7.95
C ASN A 13 15.69 1.77 -7.17
N TRP A 14 15.65 2.91 -7.86
CA TRP A 14 15.42 4.22 -7.27
C TRP A 14 14.09 4.86 -7.71
N LEU A 15 13.33 4.13 -8.52
CA LEU A 15 12.02 4.50 -9.04
C LEU A 15 11.02 3.39 -8.75
N THR A 16 9.85 3.76 -8.26
CA THR A 16 8.71 2.86 -8.12
C THR A 16 7.52 3.45 -8.84
N ILE A 17 6.85 2.65 -9.66
CA ILE A 17 5.64 3.04 -10.39
C ILE A 17 4.52 2.09 -10.03
N TYR A 18 3.38 2.65 -9.64
CA TYR A 18 2.16 1.90 -9.44
C TYR A 18 1.01 2.62 -10.15
N MET A 19 0.52 2.02 -11.23
CA MET A 19 -0.46 2.64 -12.14
C MET A 19 0.02 4.01 -12.63
N ASP A 20 -0.57 5.10 -12.11
CA ASP A 20 -0.27 6.47 -12.48
C ASP A 20 0.63 7.19 -11.46
N ASP A 21 0.89 6.56 -10.31
CA ASP A 21 1.70 7.15 -9.25
C ASP A 21 3.18 6.80 -9.43
N ILE A 22 4.03 7.80 -9.35
CA ILE A 22 5.48 7.70 -9.50
C ILE A 22 6.14 8.11 -8.19
N LEU A 23 6.96 7.23 -7.62
CA LEU A 23 7.78 7.51 -6.45
C LEU A 23 9.26 7.45 -6.83
N VAL A 24 9.96 8.56 -6.67
CA VAL A 24 11.43 8.63 -6.77
C VAL A 24 12.01 8.58 -5.36
N HIS A 25 12.82 7.59 -5.07
CA HIS A 25 13.43 7.42 -3.75
C HIS A 25 14.95 7.26 -3.88
N THR A 26 15.67 7.96 -3.06
CA THR A 26 17.14 7.94 -3.05
C THR A 26 17.65 8.01 -1.62
N THR A 27 18.73 7.33 -1.34
CA THR A 27 19.48 7.42 -0.08
C THR A 27 20.64 8.42 -0.20
N ASP A 28 20.84 8.95 -1.41
CA ASP A 28 21.98 9.77 -1.78
C ASP A 28 21.76 11.24 -1.39
N ASP A 29 22.74 12.06 -1.75
CA ASP A 29 22.68 13.51 -1.61
C ASP A 29 21.49 14.09 -2.37
N ILE A 30 21.01 15.23 -1.92
CA ILE A 30 19.88 15.97 -2.51
C ILE A 30 20.12 16.31 -3.99
N GLU A 31 21.35 16.59 -4.39
CA GLU A 31 21.68 16.89 -5.79
C GLU A 31 21.48 15.67 -6.69
N VAL A 32 21.92 14.48 -6.23
CA VAL A 32 21.67 13.22 -6.94
C VAL A 32 20.18 12.93 -7.05
N HIS A 33 19.40 13.22 -5.98
CA HIS A 33 17.96 13.10 -6.02
C HIS A 33 17.34 14.01 -7.10
N ARG A 34 17.76 15.28 -7.14
CA ARG A 34 17.30 16.25 -8.14
C ARG A 34 17.61 15.82 -9.57
N GLU A 35 18.82 15.32 -9.83
CA GLU A 35 19.20 14.79 -11.14
C GLU A 35 18.27 13.65 -11.58
N LYS A 36 17.98 12.71 -10.69
CA LYS A 36 17.06 11.59 -10.95
C LYS A 36 15.64 12.09 -11.22
N VAL A 37 15.14 13.06 -10.45
CA VAL A 37 13.83 13.68 -10.69
C VAL A 37 13.81 14.38 -12.05
N HIS A 38 14.84 15.13 -12.40
CA HIS A 38 14.95 15.78 -13.72
C HIS A 38 14.94 14.76 -14.85
N LYS A 39 15.63 13.63 -14.71
CA LYS A 39 15.61 12.53 -15.69
C LYS A 39 14.19 12.01 -15.92
N ILE A 40 13.40 11.82 -14.85
CA ILE A 40 12.00 11.40 -14.95
C ILE A 40 11.14 12.45 -15.64
N LEU A 41 11.23 13.72 -15.22
CA LEU A 41 10.46 14.81 -15.82
C LEU A 41 10.76 14.96 -17.32
N HIS A 42 12.02 14.83 -17.70
CA HIS A 42 12.44 14.87 -19.11
C HIS A 42 11.84 13.72 -19.93
N LYS A 43 11.89 12.48 -19.41
CA LYS A 43 11.27 11.32 -20.07
C LYS A 43 9.75 11.46 -20.19
N LEU A 44 9.07 11.94 -19.14
CA LEU A 44 7.63 12.21 -19.20
C LEU A 44 7.29 13.19 -20.33
N ARG A 45 8.06 14.28 -20.43
CA ARG A 45 7.88 15.28 -21.51
C ARG A 45 8.12 14.69 -22.90
N GLN A 46 9.13 13.83 -23.07
CA GLN A 46 9.43 13.17 -24.36
C GLN A 46 8.32 12.24 -24.84
N HIS A 47 7.51 11.73 -23.90
CA HIS A 47 6.39 10.82 -24.18
C HIS A 47 5.02 11.48 -24.06
N ASP A 48 4.96 12.83 -24.06
CA ASP A 48 3.72 13.61 -23.92
C ASP A 48 2.87 13.23 -22.69
N LEU A 49 3.54 12.87 -21.58
CA LEU A 49 2.90 12.55 -20.31
C LEU A 49 2.90 13.76 -19.39
N TYR A 50 1.72 14.14 -18.93
CA TYR A 50 1.52 15.36 -18.14
C TYR A 50 1.29 15.05 -16.68
N LEU A 51 1.89 15.85 -15.80
CA LEU A 51 1.71 15.78 -14.36
C LEU A 51 0.70 16.82 -13.88
N LYS A 52 -0.07 16.46 -12.86
CA LYS A 52 -0.86 17.43 -12.09
C LYS A 52 0.01 18.00 -10.99
N LEU A 53 0.53 19.21 -11.20
CA LEU A 53 1.50 19.85 -10.30
C LEU A 53 0.95 20.00 -8.88
N GLU A 54 -0.34 20.24 -8.72
CA GLU A 54 -1.01 20.33 -7.41
C GLU A 54 -1.01 19.03 -6.61
N LYS A 55 -0.72 17.90 -7.27
CA LYS A 55 -0.57 16.58 -6.63
C LYS A 55 0.88 16.13 -6.46
N CYS A 56 1.80 16.86 -7.05
CA CYS A 56 3.22 16.54 -6.98
C CYS A 56 3.81 17.01 -5.65
N GLN A 57 4.61 16.15 -5.03
CA GLN A 57 5.38 16.46 -3.83
C GLN A 57 6.85 16.22 -4.14
N PHE A 58 7.68 17.22 -3.95
CA PHE A 58 9.11 17.17 -4.24
C PHE A 58 9.93 17.32 -2.96
N GLU A 59 11.07 16.65 -2.91
CA GLU A 59 12.07 16.74 -1.83
C GLU A 59 11.49 16.49 -0.42
N GLN A 60 10.50 15.59 -0.32
CA GLN A 60 9.87 15.26 0.96
C GLN A 60 10.69 14.20 1.70
N LYS A 61 10.94 14.43 2.99
CA LYS A 61 11.55 13.42 3.88
C LYS A 61 10.56 12.36 4.33
N LYS A 62 9.28 12.66 4.20
CA LYS A 62 8.16 11.80 4.57
C LYS A 62 7.07 11.95 3.50
N VAL A 63 6.61 10.84 2.96
CA VAL A 63 5.60 10.83 1.91
C VAL A 63 4.61 9.69 2.13
N GLU A 64 3.35 9.96 1.86
CA GLU A 64 2.33 8.90 1.76
C GLU A 64 2.34 8.33 0.33
N PHE A 65 2.51 7.02 0.23
CA PHE A 65 2.49 6.31 -1.04
C PHE A 65 1.76 4.98 -0.88
N LEU A 66 0.71 4.76 -1.66
CA LEU A 66 -0.12 3.55 -1.63
C LEU A 66 -0.67 3.19 -0.23
N GLY A 67 -1.02 4.19 0.58
CA GLY A 67 -1.59 4.00 1.91
C GLY A 67 -0.57 3.59 2.99
N VAL A 68 0.71 3.73 2.70
CA VAL A 68 1.79 3.62 3.67
C VAL A 68 2.58 4.92 3.75
N ILE A 69 3.16 5.18 4.90
CA ILE A 69 4.03 6.34 5.12
C ILE A 69 5.48 5.87 4.99
N LEU A 70 6.17 6.49 4.05
CA LEU A 70 7.58 6.27 3.82
C LEU A 70 8.36 7.44 4.45
N GLU A 71 9.27 7.13 5.35
CA GLU A 71 10.13 8.10 6.02
C GLU A 71 11.48 7.45 6.27
N LYS A 72 12.57 7.98 5.69
CA LYS A 72 13.95 7.57 5.86
C LYS A 72 14.12 6.09 6.25
N GLU A 73 14.25 5.15 5.44
CA GLU A 73 14.44 3.71 5.73
C GLU A 73 13.28 3.03 6.52
N THR A 74 12.23 3.76 6.88
CA THR A 74 11.08 3.21 7.59
C THR A 74 9.84 3.23 6.72
N VAL A 75 9.06 2.16 6.81
CA VAL A 75 7.74 2.05 6.18
C VAL A 75 6.73 1.84 7.29
N GLN A 76 5.76 2.74 7.40
CA GLN A 76 4.75 2.71 8.44
C GLN A 76 3.36 2.68 7.80
N MET A 77 2.43 2.02 8.47
CA MET A 77 1.03 2.10 8.08
C MET A 77 0.47 3.49 8.40
N ASP A 78 -0.33 4.05 7.49
CA ASP A 78 -1.03 5.30 7.75
C ASP A 78 -1.94 5.15 8.99
N PRO A 79 -1.81 6.03 10.01
CA PRO A 79 -2.64 6.00 11.20
C PRO A 79 -4.15 6.04 10.92
N THR A 80 -4.57 6.70 9.85
CA THR A 80 -5.99 6.75 9.44
C THR A 80 -6.48 5.37 9.02
N LYS A 81 -5.63 4.56 8.37
CA LYS A 81 -5.94 3.18 7.99
C LYS A 81 -5.97 2.25 9.20
N THR A 82 -5.03 2.43 10.12
CA THR A 82 -5.02 1.68 11.40
C THR A 82 -6.28 1.95 12.19
N LYS A 83 -6.69 3.22 12.30
CA LYS A 83 -7.95 3.59 12.95
C LYS A 83 -9.15 2.99 12.21
N GLY A 84 -9.15 3.02 10.88
CA GLY A 84 -10.22 2.42 10.07
C GLY A 84 -10.38 0.91 10.32
N ILE A 85 -9.28 0.18 10.60
CA ILE A 85 -9.34 -1.24 11.01
C ILE A 85 -9.91 -1.38 12.41
N ALA A 86 -9.46 -0.55 13.36
CA ALA A 86 -9.92 -0.60 14.75
C ALA A 86 -11.44 -0.29 14.88
N ASP A 87 -11.92 0.65 14.07
CA ASP A 87 -13.33 1.07 14.05
C ASP A 87 -14.19 0.20 13.10
N TRP A 88 -13.63 -0.86 12.50
CA TRP A 88 -14.35 -1.70 11.55
C TRP A 88 -15.50 -2.44 12.22
N LYS A 89 -16.68 -2.32 11.63
CA LYS A 89 -17.86 -3.02 12.14
C LYS A 89 -17.69 -4.53 12.00
N THR A 90 -18.12 -5.27 13.00
CA THR A 90 -18.13 -6.75 12.97
C THR A 90 -18.83 -7.24 11.69
N PRO A 91 -18.17 -8.04 10.84
CA PRO A 91 -18.76 -8.60 9.63
C PRO A 91 -20.04 -9.40 9.94
N GLN A 92 -21.11 -9.12 9.19
CA GLN A 92 -22.41 -9.76 9.37
C GLN A 92 -22.66 -10.89 8.35
N ASN A 93 -21.93 -10.88 7.25
CA ASN A 93 -22.11 -11.80 6.14
C ASN A 93 -20.76 -12.12 5.46
N LEU A 94 -20.77 -13.07 4.54
CA LEU A 94 -19.57 -13.50 3.82
C LEU A 94 -18.91 -12.37 3.02
N LYS A 95 -19.71 -11.48 2.44
CA LYS A 95 -19.21 -10.34 1.67
C LYS A 95 -18.42 -9.39 2.57
N ASP A 96 -18.94 -9.11 3.77
CA ASP A 96 -18.24 -8.25 4.74
C ASP A 96 -16.90 -8.88 5.17
N ILE A 97 -16.87 -10.20 5.40
CA ILE A 97 -15.64 -10.93 5.71
C ILE A 97 -14.63 -10.80 4.57
N CYS A 98 -15.05 -11.03 3.33
CA CYS A 98 -14.17 -10.90 2.17
C CYS A 98 -13.65 -9.47 2.02
N THR A 99 -14.49 -8.46 2.25
CA THR A 99 -14.10 -7.05 2.20
C THR A 99 -13.06 -6.72 3.27
N PHE A 100 -13.28 -7.16 4.51
CA PHE A 100 -12.33 -6.99 5.62
C PHE A 100 -11.00 -7.67 5.34
N LEU A 101 -11.02 -8.93 4.91
CA LEU A 101 -9.81 -9.68 4.58
C LEU A 101 -9.05 -9.07 3.39
N GLY A 102 -9.75 -8.54 2.39
CA GLY A 102 -9.15 -7.85 1.26
C GLY A 102 -8.42 -6.58 1.71
N PHE A 103 -9.05 -5.79 2.56
CA PHE A 103 -8.47 -4.57 3.11
C PHE A 103 -7.28 -4.87 4.02
N THR A 104 -7.45 -5.72 5.04
CA THR A 104 -6.38 -6.05 6.00
C THR A 104 -5.25 -6.84 5.38
N GLY A 105 -5.53 -7.65 4.35
CA GLY A 105 -4.55 -8.41 3.60
C GLY A 105 -3.51 -7.54 2.89
N PHE A 106 -3.88 -6.32 2.46
CA PHE A 106 -2.94 -5.35 1.92
C PHE A 106 -1.90 -4.93 2.95
N TYR A 107 -2.30 -4.80 4.22
CA TYR A 107 -1.44 -4.38 5.34
C TYR A 107 -0.83 -5.54 6.13
N ARG A 108 -0.92 -6.78 5.63
CA ARG A 108 -0.48 -7.99 6.33
C ARG A 108 0.98 -7.97 6.80
N TYR A 109 1.85 -7.23 6.12
CA TYR A 109 3.26 -7.09 6.49
C TYR A 109 3.48 -6.29 7.78
N PHE A 110 2.54 -5.46 8.16
CA PHE A 110 2.58 -4.65 9.38
C PHE A 110 1.97 -5.37 10.60
N VAL A 111 1.31 -6.52 10.38
CA VAL A 111 0.62 -7.27 11.44
C VAL A 111 1.37 -8.57 11.73
N PRO A 112 2.06 -8.67 12.88
CA PRO A 112 2.73 -9.90 13.27
C PRO A 112 1.74 -11.07 13.33
N ASN A 113 2.13 -12.21 12.75
CA ASN A 113 1.29 -13.42 12.70
C ASN A 113 -0.09 -13.24 12.02
N TYR A 114 -0.23 -12.29 11.09
CA TYR A 114 -1.48 -12.02 10.38
C TYR A 114 -2.21 -13.31 9.93
N SER A 115 -1.50 -14.26 9.34
CA SER A 115 -2.09 -15.50 8.84
C SER A 115 -2.78 -16.33 9.94
N LYS A 116 -2.23 -16.33 11.16
CA LYS A 116 -2.83 -17.03 12.30
C LYS A 116 -4.07 -16.29 12.81
N ILE A 117 -3.99 -14.96 12.88
CA ILE A 117 -5.09 -14.09 13.33
C ILE A 117 -6.26 -14.14 12.34
N ALA A 118 -5.98 -14.04 11.04
CA ALA A 118 -6.99 -14.03 9.99
C ALA A 118 -7.59 -15.40 9.67
N ARG A 119 -6.92 -16.51 10.07
CA ARG A 119 -7.32 -17.87 9.74
C ARG A 119 -8.79 -18.21 10.03
N PRO A 120 -9.38 -17.86 11.19
CA PRO A 120 -10.79 -18.16 11.46
C PRO A 120 -11.73 -17.49 10.44
N LEU A 121 -11.44 -16.26 10.03
CA LEU A 121 -12.22 -15.56 9.02
C LEU A 121 -12.03 -16.17 7.62
N ILE A 122 -10.79 -16.55 7.28
CA ILE A 122 -10.48 -17.21 6.00
C ILE A 122 -11.21 -18.55 5.88
N GLU A 123 -11.31 -19.31 6.96
CA GLU A 123 -12.04 -20.57 6.95
C GLU A 123 -13.54 -20.39 6.69
N LEU A 124 -14.13 -19.31 7.18
CA LEU A 124 -15.53 -18.96 6.89
C LEU A 124 -15.78 -18.58 5.41
N THR A 125 -14.75 -18.19 4.67
CA THR A 125 -14.89 -17.87 3.23
C THR A 125 -14.88 -19.10 2.33
N LYS A 126 -14.52 -20.29 2.84
CA LYS A 126 -14.52 -21.51 2.05
C LYS A 126 -15.97 -21.94 1.76
N LYS A 127 -16.26 -22.26 0.50
CA LYS A 127 -17.62 -22.58 -0.01
C LYS A 127 -18.36 -23.71 0.74
N SER A 128 -17.70 -24.46 1.61
CA SER A 128 -18.27 -25.60 2.34
C SER A 128 -18.64 -25.28 3.80
N SER A 129 -18.39 -24.07 4.29
CA SER A 129 -18.72 -23.73 5.67
C SER A 129 -20.10 -23.06 5.77
N THR A 130 -21.12 -23.87 6.06
CA THR A 130 -22.45 -23.42 6.53
C THR A 130 -22.43 -23.07 8.02
N VAL A 131 -21.30 -22.60 8.56
CA VAL A 131 -21.16 -22.33 10.00
C VAL A 131 -21.60 -20.88 10.27
N PRO A 132 -22.56 -20.64 11.17
CA PRO A 132 -22.91 -19.31 11.59
C PRO A 132 -21.72 -18.61 12.26
N LEU A 133 -21.60 -17.30 12.07
CA LEU A 133 -20.60 -16.44 12.70
C LEU A 133 -20.66 -16.60 14.23
N GLY A 134 -19.83 -17.50 14.77
CA GLY A 134 -19.71 -17.75 16.20
C GLY A 134 -18.66 -16.85 16.87
N ARG A 135 -18.61 -16.90 18.20
CA ARG A 135 -17.72 -16.09 19.06
C ARG A 135 -16.24 -16.08 18.66
N ASN A 136 -15.76 -17.13 17.95
CA ASN A 136 -14.36 -17.24 17.54
C ASN A 136 -13.96 -16.31 16.37
N ALA A 137 -14.93 -15.86 15.55
CA ALA A 137 -14.66 -14.91 14.46
C ALA A 137 -14.38 -13.48 14.98
N THR A 138 -15.00 -13.14 16.12
CA THR A 138 -14.86 -11.82 16.73
C THR A 138 -13.47 -11.62 17.36
N GLN A 139 -12.82 -12.71 17.85
CA GLN A 139 -11.49 -12.62 18.43
C GLN A 139 -10.39 -12.28 17.40
N GLY A 140 -10.57 -12.71 16.14
CA GLY A 140 -9.62 -12.38 15.08
C GLY A 140 -9.57 -10.89 14.73
N ILE A 141 -10.68 -10.16 14.95
CA ILE A 141 -10.79 -8.73 14.63
C ILE A 141 -10.22 -7.86 15.75
N GLN A 142 -10.34 -8.30 17.01
CA GLN A 142 -9.87 -7.54 18.19
C GLN A 142 -8.34 -7.60 18.39
N ASN A 143 -7.66 -8.56 17.76
CA ASN A 143 -6.20 -8.76 17.87
C ASN A 143 -5.43 -8.22 16.66
N THR A 144 -6.10 -7.50 15.78
CA THR A 144 -5.50 -6.83 14.60
C THR A 144 -5.34 -5.35 14.88
#